data_95f99343ba36b3733e14c3eb76832d97
#
_entry.id   95f99343ba36b3733e14c3eb76832d97
#
_cell.length_a   1.000
_cell.length_b   1.000
_cell.length_c   1.000
_cell.angle_alpha   90.00
_cell.angle_beta   90.00
_cell.angle_gamma   90.00
#
_symmetry.space_group_name_H-M   'P 1'
#
loop_
_entity.id
_entity.type
_entity.pdbx_description
1 polymer ?
#
loop_
_entity_poly.entity_id
_entity_poly.type
_entity_poly.pdbx_seq_one_letter_code
_entity_poly.pdbx_strand_id
1 'polypeptide(L)' 'MKEIVNILMKRDGLSKSEAISIVQHTKLMIDEAIESGDYDAVEEILADELGLELDYIYNFI' A
#
# COMPACT_ATOMS: atom_id res chain seq x y z
N MET A 1 7.34 5.76 1.31
CA MET A 1 6.15 5.89 0.43
C MET A 1 6.47 6.35 -0.98
N LYS A 2 7.53 7.11 -1.13
CA LYS A 2 7.91 7.63 -2.45
C LYS A 2 8.08 6.54 -3.50
N GLU A 3 8.69 5.42 -3.12
CA GLU A 3 8.89 4.28 -4.02
C GLU A 3 7.56 3.71 -4.52
N ILE A 4 6.60 3.52 -3.61
CA ILE A 4 5.30 2.95 -3.96
C ILE A 4 4.50 3.91 -4.83
N VAL A 5 4.53 5.21 -4.51
CA VAL A 5 3.88 6.23 -5.35
C VAL A 5 4.43 6.18 -6.77
N ASN A 6 5.74 6.08 -6.92
CA ASN A 6 6.37 6.00 -8.23
C ASN A 6 5.96 4.74 -9.00
N ILE A 7 5.88 3.61 -8.31
CA ILE A 7 5.43 2.34 -8.92
C ILE A 7 4.02 2.49 -9.48
N LEU A 8 3.11 3.03 -8.68
CA LEU A 8 1.72 3.21 -9.11
C LEU A 8 1.60 4.15 -10.29
N MET A 9 2.36 5.24 -10.28
CA MET A 9 2.37 6.19 -11.40
C MET A 9 2.83 5.54 -12.69
N LYS A 10 3.90 4.77 -12.64
CA LYS A 10 4.50 4.15 -13.82
C LYS A 10 3.72 2.94 -14.30
N ARG A 11 3.34 2.07 -13.37
CA ARG A 11 2.67 0.80 -13.72
C ARG A 11 1.23 1.02 -14.14
N ASP A 12 0.51 1.87 -13.40
CA ASP A 12 -0.93 2.05 -13.59
C ASP A 12 -1.32 3.34 -14.30
N GLY A 13 -0.32 4.16 -14.65
CA GLY A 13 -0.59 5.40 -15.37
C GLY A 13 -1.32 6.45 -14.54
N LEU A 14 -1.19 6.41 -13.22
CA LEU A 14 -1.86 7.33 -12.34
C LEU A 14 -1.14 8.66 -12.21
N SER A 15 -1.89 9.72 -11.92
CA SER A 15 -1.27 10.98 -11.53
C SER A 15 -0.66 10.83 -10.12
N LYS A 16 0.24 11.73 -9.77
CA LYS A 16 0.84 11.72 -8.44
C LYS A 16 -0.21 11.84 -7.35
N SER A 17 -1.18 12.72 -7.54
CA SER A 17 -2.27 12.92 -6.58
C SER A 17 -3.10 11.65 -6.37
N GLU A 18 -3.45 10.97 -7.45
CA GLU A 18 -4.19 9.72 -7.39
C GLU A 18 -3.38 8.63 -6.67
N ALA A 19 -2.10 8.50 -7.02
CA ALA A 19 -1.23 7.51 -6.39
C ALA A 19 -1.08 7.76 -4.89
N ILE A 20 -0.90 9.01 -4.49
CA ILE A 20 -0.79 9.38 -3.07
C ILE A 20 -2.07 9.03 -2.32
N SER A 21 -3.23 9.33 -2.89
CA SER A 21 -4.52 9.02 -2.26
C SER A 21 -4.68 7.52 -2.01
N ILE A 22 -4.32 6.70 -3.00
CA ILE A 22 -4.40 5.25 -2.88
C ILE A 22 -3.44 4.75 -1.79
N VAL A 23 -2.21 5.25 -1.77
CA VAL A 23 -1.22 4.86 -0.78
C VAL A 23 -1.65 5.24 0.63
N GLN A 24 -2.20 6.44 0.82
CA GLN A 24 -2.67 6.90 2.12
C GLN A 24 -3.83 6.04 2.63
N HIS A 25 -4.77 5.72 1.75
CA HIS A 25 -5.90 4.85 2.10
C HIS A 25 -5.41 3.46 2.50
N THR A 26 -4.50 2.90 1.70
CA THR A 26 -3.92 1.58 1.98
C THR A 26 -3.15 1.58 3.30
N LYS A 27 -2.42 2.65 3.60
CA LYS A 27 -1.71 2.78 4.86
C LYS A 27 -2.64 2.69 6.06
N LEU A 28 -3.79 3.36 5.99
CA LEU A 28 -4.77 3.29 7.07
C LEU A 28 -5.28 1.87 7.28
N MET A 29 -5.54 1.13 6.20
CA MET A 29 -5.98 -0.25 6.28
C MET A 29 -4.91 -1.14 6.91
N ILE A 30 -3.65 -0.93 6.53
CA ILE A 30 -2.51 -1.70 7.06
C ILE A 30 -2.32 -1.40 8.55
N ASP A 31 -2.36 -0.13 8.94
CA ASP A 31 -2.21 0.27 10.34
C ASP A 31 -3.29 -0.39 11.20
N GLU A 32 -4.52 -0.42 10.71
CA GLU A 32 -5.64 -1.06 11.42
C GLU A 32 -5.44 -2.56 11.56
N ALA A 33 -4.98 -3.22 10.49
CA ALA A 33 -4.71 -4.65 10.52
C ALA A 33 -3.60 -5.00 11.52
N ILE A 34 -2.52 -4.22 11.53
CA ILE A 34 -1.41 -4.41 12.46
C ILE A 34 -1.89 -4.22 13.90
N GLU A 35 -2.69 -3.18 14.14
CA GLU A 35 -3.21 -2.87 15.47
C GLU A 35 -4.09 -3.98 16.02
N SER A 36 -4.85 -4.65 15.16
CA SER A 36 -5.69 -5.77 15.56
C SER A 36 -4.94 -7.11 15.59
N GLY A 37 -3.66 -7.12 15.20
CA GLY A 37 -2.85 -8.34 15.17
C GLY A 37 -3.12 -9.25 13.99
N ASP A 38 -3.84 -8.77 12.98
CA ASP A 38 -4.19 -9.56 11.80
C ASP A 38 -3.15 -9.35 10.69
N TYR A 39 -2.01 -10.01 10.85
CA TYR A 39 -0.90 -9.84 9.91
C TYR A 39 -1.16 -10.50 8.55
N ASP A 40 -2.01 -11.51 8.49
CA ASP A 40 -2.39 -12.10 7.21
C ASP A 40 -3.18 -11.10 6.36
N ALA A 41 -3.98 -10.26 7.00
CA ALA A 41 -4.72 -9.21 6.28
C ALA A 41 -3.78 -8.19 5.64
N VAL A 42 -2.62 -7.92 6.24
CA VAL A 42 -1.64 -6.99 5.69
C VAL A 42 -1.18 -7.45 4.30
N GLU A 43 -0.85 -8.73 4.17
CA GLU A 43 -0.44 -9.29 2.89
C GLU A 43 -1.56 -9.18 1.84
N GLU A 44 -2.79 -9.50 2.22
CA GLU A 44 -3.94 -9.39 1.33
C GLU A 44 -4.19 -7.94 0.91
N ILE A 45 -4.06 -6.99 1.83
CA ILE A 45 -4.24 -5.57 1.53
C ILE A 45 -3.21 -5.10 0.51
N LEU A 46 -1.95 -5.45 0.70
CA LEU A 46 -0.89 -5.07 -0.25
C LEU A 46 -1.16 -5.65 -1.64
N ALA A 47 -1.57 -6.91 -1.71
CA ALA A 47 -1.86 -7.56 -2.97
C ALA A 47 -3.11 -6.99 -3.65
N ASP A 48 -4.19 -6.81 -2.89
CA ASP A 48 -5.48 -6.41 -3.45
C ASP A 48 -5.53 -4.91 -3.80
N GLU A 49 -4.96 -4.07 -2.94
CA GLU A 49 -5.04 -2.62 -3.14
C GLU A 49 -3.92 -2.10 -4.04
N LEU A 50 -2.73 -2.67 -3.93
CA LEU A 50 -1.56 -2.17 -4.64
C LEU A 50 -0.96 -3.16 -5.63
N GLY A 51 -1.34 -4.42 -5.56
CA GLY A 51 -0.73 -5.45 -6.40
C GLY A 51 0.75 -5.67 -6.08
N LEU A 52 1.13 -5.50 -4.82
CA LEU A 52 2.52 -5.61 -4.37
C LEU A 52 2.73 -6.81 -3.45
N GLU A 53 3.97 -7.28 -3.39
CA GLU A 53 4.37 -8.35 -2.49
C GLU A 53 4.50 -7.85 -1.06
N LEU A 54 4.49 -8.77 -0.10
CA LEU A 54 4.59 -8.47 1.32
C LEU A 54 5.86 -7.69 1.68
N ASP A 55 6.94 -7.88 0.93
CA ASP A 55 8.20 -7.17 1.18
C ASP A 55 8.05 -5.66 1.19
N TYR A 56 7.06 -5.13 0.49
CA TYR A 56 6.80 -3.70 0.45
C TYR A 56 6.21 -3.13 1.74
N ILE A 57 5.88 -3.99 2.71
CA ILE A 57 5.34 -3.53 4.00
C ILE A 57 6.31 -2.58 4.69
N TYR A 58 7.61 -2.73 4.47
CA TYR A 58 8.61 -1.87 5.09
C TYR A 58 8.52 -0.41 4.65
N ASN A 59 7.75 -0.13 3.61
CA ASN A 59 7.45 1.24 3.20
C ASN A 59 6.32 1.86 4.03
N PHE A 60 5.62 1.05 4.82
CA PHE A 60 4.45 1.49 5.60
C PHE A 60 4.71 1.50 7.11
N ILE A 61 5.80 0.90 7.57
CA ILE A 61 6.09 0.80 9.01
C ILE A 61 7.46 1.40 9.41
#